data_76aff91ab81350b67b385ebf14cf419b
#
_entry.id   76aff91ab81350b67b385ebf14cf419b
#
_cell.length_a   1.000
_cell.length_b   1.000
_cell.length_c   1.000
_cell.angle_alpha   90.00
_cell.angle_beta   90.00
_cell.angle_gamma   90.00
#
_symmetry.space_group_name_H-M   'P 1'
#
loop_
_entity.id
_entity.type
_entity.pdbx_description
1 polymer ?
#
loop_
_entity_poly.entity_id
_entity_poly.type
_entity_poly.pdbx_seq_one_letter_code
_entity_poly.pdbx_strand_id
1 'polypeptide(L)'
;MKLKVSVFEYLNQKVMYIQDVNYYFGIRDNFDIKLGDYELSEEEVLNIAKENDPEEYEIFVNTSIEERINKINTYSIDDIKEQSSYGQFTLCLHPSRKCNLNCKYCFRESEYLGDEQLTFEVAKDAIDFLVDKYAPFASKYVVDLSGSGEPLLQIDLVKQIVEYCKKKRNEICKNIEVMFCTNLTLLTPEIVKYLDNEPAIILGTSIDGDQITNDNNRTYANGKGTYDDIIKGLKMFKNKKLGLAVTVTPLNQDVDLIYDYLYHLPNVDCVSMKYIRSYDGSRYDFDNFEVEYLISRYKKLCQNILNEIQKGNFDYFKKLLQGGDYFGGLIYNNLFKGTYKIYRCDAGKSRITVDNIGDIFACSVMYWNKDFRIGNMYTGINKDIQSKFECSSIESVINCRNCSIKSICGGECYVNAFMKNNDIYEPINKMCELKIELNKLSMSLINQMKNKFCLIYNQLIDFAFEVSRYEITPPEVWGTMEYLKLRNIVVSYTEVDSYLKKHDNVIQGILNYLNKYDDSISLYKIYLGNNIKFPSIAVLNKIKNNLLKFIVIINVEKDMITYKEYTFNSITDIKTTSLRYFINNLSDIIIY
;
A
#
# COMPACT_ATOMS: atom_id res chain seq x y z
N MET A 1 24.34 26.29 -1.70
CA MET A 1 23.44 25.86 -0.59
C MET A 1 24.17 24.85 0.26
N LYS A 2 23.89 24.77 1.60
CA LYS A 2 24.40 23.69 2.45
C LYS A 2 23.33 22.61 2.61
N LEU A 3 23.75 21.36 2.51
CA LEU A 3 22.90 20.17 2.58
C LEU A 3 23.25 19.36 3.82
N LYS A 4 22.27 18.83 4.51
CA LYS A 4 22.45 17.88 5.61
C LYS A 4 22.69 16.49 5.05
N VAL A 5 23.81 15.89 5.44
CA VAL A 5 24.27 14.60 4.90
C VAL A 5 24.64 13.68 6.04
N SER A 6 24.24 12.41 5.96
CA SER A 6 24.70 11.33 6.84
C SER A 6 25.57 10.34 6.05
N VAL A 7 26.76 10.03 6.55
CA VAL A 7 27.60 8.96 6.03
C VAL A 7 27.61 7.80 7.05
N PHE A 8 27.20 6.64 6.61
CA PHE A 8 27.08 5.45 7.46
C PHE A 8 27.50 4.18 6.70
N GLU A 9 27.70 3.09 7.45
CA GLU A 9 28.09 1.81 6.88
C GLU A 9 27.26 0.67 7.48
N TYR A 10 26.58 -0.09 6.62
CA TYR A 10 25.91 -1.34 6.92
C TYR A 10 26.17 -2.35 5.81
N LEU A 11 26.16 -3.64 6.13
CA LEU A 11 26.36 -4.74 5.17
C LEU A 11 27.63 -4.58 4.32
N ASN A 12 28.69 -4.02 4.88
CA ASN A 12 29.94 -3.64 4.19
C ASN A 12 29.68 -2.69 2.99
N GLN A 13 28.71 -1.82 3.13
CA GLN A 13 28.42 -0.76 2.15
C GLN A 13 28.46 0.58 2.87
N LYS A 14 29.39 1.45 2.47
CA LYS A 14 29.40 2.85 2.89
C LYS A 14 28.42 3.62 2.00
N VAL A 15 27.54 4.38 2.60
CA VAL A 15 26.47 5.12 1.91
C VAL A 15 26.44 6.57 2.39
N MET A 16 26.28 7.49 1.46
CA MET A 16 25.96 8.89 1.73
C MET A 16 24.48 9.13 1.51
N TYR A 17 23.80 9.65 2.52
CA TYR A 17 22.38 10.01 2.48
C TYR A 17 22.22 11.52 2.61
N ILE A 18 21.60 12.13 1.62
CA ILE A 18 21.28 13.57 1.56
C ILE A 18 19.86 13.74 2.10
N GLN A 19 19.76 14.16 3.36
CA GLN A 19 18.51 14.19 4.14
C GLN A 19 17.47 15.15 3.53
N ASP A 20 17.93 16.32 3.04
CA ASP A 20 17.06 17.39 2.54
C ASP A 20 16.29 17.02 1.27
N VAL A 21 16.79 16.05 0.49
CA VAL A 21 16.18 15.64 -0.77
C VAL A 21 15.82 14.15 -0.82
N ASN A 22 15.95 13.44 0.30
CA ASN A 22 15.75 11.99 0.39
C ASN A 22 16.47 11.22 -0.73
N TYR A 23 17.75 11.49 -0.89
CA TYR A 23 18.57 10.87 -1.92
C TYR A 23 19.81 10.23 -1.32
N TYR A 24 20.29 9.14 -1.90
CA TYR A 24 21.50 8.46 -1.42
C TYR A 24 22.26 7.80 -2.56
N PHE A 25 23.56 7.58 -2.34
CA PHE A 25 24.44 6.83 -3.23
C PHE A 25 25.53 6.11 -2.46
N GLY A 26 26.13 5.11 -3.12
CA GLY A 26 27.24 4.35 -2.53
C GLY A 26 28.54 5.12 -2.50
N ILE A 27 29.33 4.93 -1.46
CA ILE A 27 30.69 5.44 -1.33
C ILE A 27 31.67 4.28 -1.47
N ARG A 28 32.71 4.42 -2.28
CA ARG A 28 33.76 3.42 -2.47
C ARG A 28 34.60 3.28 -1.19
N ASP A 29 35.06 2.06 -0.90
CA ASP A 29 35.81 1.75 0.34
C ASP A 29 37.10 2.57 0.48
N ASN A 30 37.75 2.90 -0.63
CA ASN A 30 38.99 3.67 -0.68
C ASN A 30 38.77 5.21 -0.64
N PHE A 31 37.52 5.67 -0.60
CA PHE A 31 37.24 7.11 -0.49
C PHE A 31 37.35 7.57 0.98
N ASP A 32 38.19 8.58 1.21
CA ASP A 32 38.48 9.09 2.56
C ASP A 32 37.37 10.03 3.06
N ILE A 33 36.32 9.45 3.61
CA ILE A 33 35.29 10.16 4.35
C ILE A 33 34.92 9.36 5.59
N LYS A 34 34.85 10.03 6.75
CA LYS A 34 34.49 9.39 8.02
C LYS A 34 32.98 9.19 8.11
N LEU A 35 32.57 8.22 8.94
CA LEU A 35 31.15 8.04 9.29
C LEU A 35 30.69 9.19 10.19
N GLY A 36 29.48 9.70 9.96
CA GLY A 36 28.91 10.79 10.75
C GLY A 36 27.97 11.69 9.94
N ASP A 37 27.49 12.73 10.61
CA ASP A 37 26.62 13.74 10.00
C ASP A 37 27.44 14.99 9.65
N TYR A 38 27.11 15.58 8.49
CA TYR A 38 27.81 16.71 7.90
C TYR A 38 26.84 17.75 7.37
N GLU A 39 27.33 18.98 7.23
CA GLU A 39 26.76 20.01 6.37
C GLU A 39 27.73 20.27 5.22
N LEU A 40 27.41 19.80 4.02
CA LEU A 40 28.22 19.95 2.82
C LEU A 40 27.55 20.92 1.84
N SER A 41 28.35 21.63 1.07
CA SER A 41 27.83 22.39 -0.07
C SER A 41 27.33 21.44 -1.16
N GLU A 42 26.44 21.92 -2.01
CA GLU A 42 25.95 21.17 -3.18
C GLU A 42 27.11 20.71 -4.06
N GLU A 43 28.10 21.57 -4.28
CA GLU A 43 29.29 21.26 -5.09
C GLU A 43 30.11 20.12 -4.49
N GLU A 44 30.31 20.12 -3.16
CA GLU A 44 31.02 19.03 -2.46
C GLU A 44 30.27 17.70 -2.61
N VAL A 45 28.94 17.70 -2.45
CA VAL A 45 28.09 16.49 -2.62
C VAL A 45 28.18 15.98 -4.05
N LEU A 46 28.08 16.86 -5.05
CA LEU A 46 28.19 16.49 -6.46
C LEU A 46 29.57 15.92 -6.81
N ASN A 47 30.65 16.51 -6.30
CA ASN A 47 32.01 15.99 -6.52
C ASN A 47 32.16 14.60 -5.90
N ILE A 48 31.67 14.38 -4.68
CA ILE A 48 31.69 13.07 -4.03
C ILE A 48 30.88 12.06 -4.84
N ALA A 49 29.69 12.41 -5.29
CA ALA A 49 28.85 11.53 -6.11
C ALA A 49 29.56 11.16 -7.42
N LYS A 50 30.15 12.12 -8.12
CA LYS A 50 30.88 11.93 -9.38
C LYS A 50 32.04 10.95 -9.25
N GLU A 51 32.78 11.03 -8.13
CA GLU A 51 33.91 10.14 -7.87
C GLU A 51 33.48 8.73 -7.45
N ASN A 52 32.38 8.59 -6.74
CA ASN A 52 31.98 7.34 -6.10
C ASN A 52 30.92 6.56 -6.86
N ASP A 53 29.92 7.21 -7.41
CA ASP A 53 28.80 6.63 -8.17
C ASP A 53 28.44 7.52 -9.37
N PRO A 54 29.19 7.43 -10.49
CA PRO A 54 28.99 8.28 -11.67
C PRO A 54 27.57 8.15 -12.27
N GLU A 55 26.94 6.98 -12.17
CA GLU A 55 25.57 6.78 -12.64
C GLU A 55 24.57 7.61 -11.84
N GLU A 56 24.68 7.56 -10.52
CA GLU A 56 23.85 8.36 -9.63
C GLU A 56 24.16 9.87 -9.75
N TYR A 57 25.40 10.22 -10.01
CA TYR A 57 25.79 11.61 -10.31
C TYR A 57 25.03 12.15 -11.52
N GLU A 58 24.99 11.42 -12.63
CA GLU A 58 24.27 11.84 -13.85
C GLU A 58 22.75 12.00 -13.58
N ILE A 59 22.16 11.07 -12.83
CA ILE A 59 20.75 11.17 -12.43
C ILE A 59 20.52 12.39 -11.55
N PHE A 60 21.42 12.64 -10.61
CA PHE A 60 21.29 13.69 -9.61
C PHE A 60 21.49 15.09 -10.19
N VAL A 61 22.45 15.26 -11.11
CA VAL A 61 22.72 16.53 -11.82
C VAL A 61 21.56 16.90 -12.75
N ASN A 62 21.00 15.92 -13.46
CA ASN A 62 19.88 16.15 -14.38
C ASN A 62 18.57 16.52 -13.66
N THR A 63 18.55 16.41 -12.32
CA THR A 63 17.42 16.82 -11.49
C THR A 63 17.94 17.84 -10.48
N SER A 64 17.78 19.15 -10.77
CA SER A 64 18.24 20.24 -9.91
C SER A 64 17.88 19.99 -8.42
N ILE A 65 18.87 20.10 -7.54
CA ILE A 65 18.67 19.97 -6.08
C ILE A 65 17.67 21.05 -5.62
N GLU A 66 17.82 22.26 -6.16
CA GLU A 66 16.93 23.37 -5.86
C GLU A 66 15.49 23.08 -6.28
N GLU A 67 15.25 22.48 -7.44
CA GLU A 67 13.91 22.05 -7.87
C GLU A 67 13.34 20.97 -6.95
N ARG A 68 14.17 20.02 -6.48
CA ARG A 68 13.75 18.99 -5.52
C ARG A 68 13.35 19.59 -4.18
N ILE A 69 14.17 20.48 -3.63
CA ILE A 69 13.89 21.17 -2.37
C ILE A 69 12.65 22.07 -2.51
N ASN A 70 12.54 22.81 -3.60
CA ASN A 70 11.37 23.65 -3.87
C ASN A 70 10.12 22.79 -4.01
N LYS A 71 10.18 21.67 -4.71
CA LYS A 71 9.07 20.73 -4.81
C LYS A 71 8.67 20.17 -3.44
N ILE A 72 9.63 19.83 -2.59
CA ILE A 72 9.39 19.38 -1.22
C ILE A 72 8.75 20.48 -0.38
N ASN A 73 9.26 21.70 -0.46
CA ASN A 73 8.79 22.84 0.33
C ASN A 73 7.46 23.44 -0.19
N THR A 74 7.14 23.26 -1.47
CA THR A 74 5.89 23.72 -2.08
C THR A 74 4.79 22.68 -2.06
N TYR A 75 5.08 21.44 -1.64
CA TYR A 75 4.07 20.41 -1.48
C TYR A 75 3.07 20.83 -0.41
N SER A 76 1.94 21.34 -0.84
CA SER A 76 0.88 21.76 0.06
C SER A 76 0.06 20.57 0.54
N ILE A 77 -0.62 20.74 1.68
CA ILE A 77 -1.61 19.74 2.15
C ILE A 77 -2.70 19.54 1.09
N ASP A 78 -3.01 20.55 0.30
CA ASP A 78 -4.03 20.49 -0.74
C ASP A 78 -3.54 19.67 -1.97
N ASP A 79 -2.26 19.78 -2.35
CA ASP A 79 -1.67 18.89 -3.39
C ASP A 79 -1.73 17.41 -2.98
N ILE A 80 -1.54 17.14 -1.69
CA ILE A 80 -1.62 15.79 -1.14
C ILE A 80 -3.05 15.30 -1.12
N LYS A 81 -4.00 16.15 -0.72
CA LYS A 81 -5.42 15.83 -0.76
C LYS A 81 -5.87 15.52 -2.18
N GLU A 82 -5.42 16.30 -3.15
CA GLU A 82 -5.72 16.07 -4.55
C GLU A 82 -5.15 14.74 -5.04
N GLN A 83 -3.89 14.43 -4.75
CA GLN A 83 -3.27 13.15 -5.12
C GLN A 83 -3.89 11.96 -4.38
N SER A 84 -4.19 12.08 -3.09
CA SER A 84 -4.81 11.01 -2.31
C SER A 84 -6.28 10.78 -2.67
N SER A 85 -6.97 11.78 -3.23
CA SER A 85 -8.38 11.65 -3.62
C SER A 85 -8.62 10.68 -4.79
N TYR A 86 -7.58 10.37 -5.57
CA TYR A 86 -7.67 9.47 -6.73
C TYR A 86 -7.10 8.06 -6.49
N GLY A 87 -6.43 7.83 -5.38
CA GLY A 87 -5.81 6.55 -5.04
C GLY A 87 -6.79 5.48 -4.58
N GLN A 88 -6.25 4.53 -3.81
CA GLN A 88 -7.04 3.50 -3.14
C GLN A 88 -7.69 4.04 -1.86
N PHE A 89 -8.99 3.77 -1.68
CA PHE A 89 -9.69 4.05 -0.43
C PHE A 89 -10.10 2.76 0.27
N THR A 90 -9.93 2.73 1.59
CA THR A 90 -10.22 1.57 2.43
C THR A 90 -11.32 1.87 3.44
N LEU A 91 -12.38 1.07 3.41
CA LEU A 91 -13.42 1.02 4.44
C LEU A 91 -13.16 -0.17 5.35
N CYS A 92 -12.91 0.08 6.62
CA CYS A 92 -12.84 -0.97 7.63
C CYS A 92 -14.22 -1.21 8.23
N LEU A 93 -14.65 -2.47 8.23
CA LEU A 93 -15.88 -2.95 8.86
C LEU A 93 -15.54 -4.13 9.78
N HIS A 94 -16.21 -4.25 10.89
CA HIS A 94 -15.98 -5.35 11.83
C HIS A 94 -17.19 -6.27 11.90
N PRO A 95 -17.24 -7.37 11.10
CA PRO A 95 -18.37 -8.29 11.06
C PRO A 95 -18.68 -8.90 12.43
N SER A 96 -17.63 -9.17 13.22
CA SER A 96 -17.75 -9.64 14.58
C SER A 96 -16.83 -8.85 15.51
N ARG A 97 -17.34 -8.47 16.67
CA ARG A 97 -16.56 -7.93 17.79
C ARG A 97 -16.07 -9.04 18.73
N LYS A 98 -16.63 -10.26 18.61
CA LYS A 98 -16.24 -11.45 19.38
C LYS A 98 -15.13 -12.19 18.69
N CYS A 99 -14.29 -12.85 19.46
CA CYS A 99 -13.24 -13.75 18.97
C CYS A 99 -13.25 -15.03 19.78
N ASN A 100 -13.00 -16.15 19.13
CA ASN A 100 -12.85 -17.45 19.79
C ASN A 100 -11.45 -17.66 20.40
N LEU A 101 -10.51 -16.69 20.18
CA LEU A 101 -9.19 -16.69 20.77
C LEU A 101 -9.06 -15.64 21.88
N ASN A 102 -8.02 -15.82 22.71
CA ASN A 102 -7.63 -14.88 23.77
C ASN A 102 -6.12 -14.59 23.65
N CYS A 103 -5.71 -13.99 22.53
CA CYS A 103 -4.30 -13.62 22.29
C CYS A 103 -3.85 -12.61 23.36
N LYS A 104 -2.69 -12.89 24.00
CA LYS A 104 -2.22 -12.16 25.18
C LYS A 104 -1.85 -10.68 24.93
N TYR A 105 -1.59 -10.33 23.67
CA TYR A 105 -1.29 -8.96 23.23
C TYR A 105 -2.47 -8.26 22.55
N CYS A 106 -3.64 -8.91 22.50
CA CYS A 106 -4.77 -8.35 21.78
C CYS A 106 -5.21 -7.05 22.43
N PHE A 107 -5.17 -5.96 21.67
CA PHE A 107 -5.60 -4.63 22.13
C PHE A 107 -7.12 -4.49 22.30
N ARG A 108 -7.88 -5.53 21.96
CA ARG A 108 -9.33 -5.54 22.09
C ARG A 108 -9.73 -5.52 23.56
N GLU A 109 -10.24 -4.39 24.01
CA GLU A 109 -10.89 -4.28 25.30
C GLU A 109 -12.35 -4.74 25.17
N SER A 110 -12.65 -5.92 25.71
CA SER A 110 -13.98 -6.52 25.65
C SER A 110 -15.07 -5.69 26.34
N GLU A 111 -14.69 -4.83 27.26
CA GLU A 111 -15.59 -4.02 28.07
C GLU A 111 -16.22 -2.84 27.31
N TYR A 112 -15.56 -2.32 26.26
CA TYR A 112 -16.05 -1.15 25.51
C TYR A 112 -16.88 -1.51 24.28
N LEU A 113 -16.95 -2.77 23.92
CA LEU A 113 -17.44 -3.20 22.62
C LEU A 113 -18.83 -3.84 22.69
N GLY A 114 -19.76 -3.43 23.42
CA GLY A 114 -21.13 -3.95 23.43
C GLY A 114 -21.43 -5.22 22.60
N ASP A 115 -22.49 -5.91 22.83
CA ASP A 115 -22.86 -7.15 22.10
C ASP A 115 -23.44 -6.90 20.70
N GLU A 116 -23.67 -5.66 20.33
CA GLU A 116 -24.26 -5.29 19.05
C GLU A 116 -23.32 -5.60 17.87
N GLN A 117 -23.83 -6.34 16.91
CA GLN A 117 -23.08 -6.76 15.75
C GLN A 117 -23.41 -5.89 14.54
N LEU A 118 -22.48 -5.83 13.57
CA LEU A 118 -22.72 -5.22 12.29
C LEU A 118 -23.85 -5.97 11.56
N THR A 119 -24.82 -5.25 11.02
CA THR A 119 -25.84 -5.82 10.13
C THR A 119 -25.44 -5.64 8.67
N PHE A 120 -26.05 -6.43 7.78
CA PHE A 120 -25.81 -6.29 6.34
C PHE A 120 -26.24 -4.92 5.83
N GLU A 121 -27.35 -4.38 6.32
CA GLU A 121 -27.89 -3.06 5.94
C GLU A 121 -26.88 -1.95 6.25
N VAL A 122 -26.32 -1.96 7.45
CA VAL A 122 -25.29 -0.98 7.85
C VAL A 122 -24.01 -1.15 7.01
N ALA A 123 -23.58 -2.38 6.76
CA ALA A 123 -22.42 -2.65 5.92
C ALA A 123 -22.63 -2.14 4.48
N LYS A 124 -23.82 -2.40 3.92
CA LYS A 124 -24.22 -1.91 2.59
C LYS A 124 -24.21 -0.39 2.53
N ASP A 125 -24.85 0.27 3.48
CA ASP A 125 -24.92 1.73 3.54
C ASP A 125 -23.53 2.36 3.69
N ALA A 126 -22.63 1.72 4.44
CA ALA A 126 -21.24 2.16 4.61
C ALA A 126 -20.44 2.04 3.30
N ILE A 127 -20.64 0.97 2.53
CA ILE A 127 -20.01 0.80 1.21
C ILE A 127 -20.55 1.86 0.24
N ASP A 128 -21.88 2.08 0.20
CA ASP A 128 -22.47 3.12 -0.62
C ASP A 128 -22.00 4.52 -0.21
N PHE A 129 -21.90 4.79 1.09
CA PHE A 129 -21.34 6.04 1.60
C PHE A 129 -19.89 6.26 1.14
N LEU A 130 -19.03 5.24 1.25
CA LEU A 130 -17.65 5.34 0.80
C LEU A 130 -17.57 5.68 -0.70
N VAL A 131 -18.29 4.93 -1.51
CA VAL A 131 -18.21 4.99 -2.98
C VAL A 131 -18.88 6.23 -3.56
N ASP A 132 -20.07 6.59 -3.04
CA ASP A 132 -20.92 7.60 -3.65
C ASP A 132 -20.75 8.99 -3.02
N LYS A 133 -20.28 9.08 -1.75
CA LYS A 133 -20.21 10.35 -1.01
C LYS A 133 -18.82 10.69 -0.49
N TYR A 134 -18.12 9.72 0.15
CA TYR A 134 -16.86 10.00 0.82
C TYR A 134 -15.70 10.10 -0.17
N ALA A 135 -15.60 9.17 -1.10
CA ALA A 135 -14.51 9.07 -2.06
C ALA A 135 -14.98 8.72 -3.50
N PRO A 136 -15.90 9.50 -4.11
CA PRO A 136 -16.48 9.16 -5.41
C PRO A 136 -15.44 9.12 -6.55
N PHE A 137 -14.32 9.82 -6.39
CA PHE A 137 -13.25 9.89 -7.39
C PHE A 137 -12.13 8.86 -7.18
N ALA A 138 -12.21 8.04 -6.14
CA ALA A 138 -11.21 7.00 -5.90
C ALA A 138 -11.06 6.05 -7.10
N SER A 139 -9.83 5.61 -7.36
CA SER A 139 -9.53 4.67 -8.45
C SER A 139 -9.85 3.22 -8.07
N LYS A 140 -9.75 2.90 -6.77
CA LYS A 140 -9.97 1.56 -6.23
C LYS A 140 -10.53 1.64 -4.81
N TYR A 141 -11.30 0.63 -4.43
CA TYR A 141 -11.81 0.49 -3.07
C TYR A 141 -11.39 -0.85 -2.45
N VAL A 142 -11.14 -0.84 -1.16
CA VAL A 142 -10.93 -2.04 -0.36
C VAL A 142 -11.89 -2.03 0.82
N VAL A 143 -12.66 -3.09 0.98
CA VAL A 143 -13.47 -3.33 2.18
C VAL A 143 -12.69 -4.28 3.08
N ASP A 144 -12.10 -3.73 4.15
CA ASP A 144 -11.26 -4.47 5.09
C ASP A 144 -12.10 -4.93 6.28
N LEU A 145 -12.31 -6.23 6.38
CA LEU A 145 -13.10 -6.85 7.46
C LEU A 145 -12.22 -7.29 8.65
N SER A 146 -10.96 -6.82 8.68
CA SER A 146 -10.02 -7.10 9.77
C SER A 146 -10.11 -6.05 10.87
N GLY A 147 -9.43 -6.31 11.99
CA GLY A 147 -9.16 -5.30 13.03
C GLY A 147 -9.84 -5.55 14.37
N SER A 148 -11.01 -6.19 14.40
CA SER A 148 -11.66 -6.60 15.66
C SER A 148 -12.32 -7.96 15.51
N GLY A 149 -12.23 -8.77 16.58
CA GLY A 149 -12.86 -10.08 16.62
C GLY A 149 -12.33 -11.10 15.59
N GLU A 150 -13.13 -12.10 15.31
CA GLU A 150 -12.87 -13.11 14.28
C GLU A 150 -13.97 -13.03 13.20
N PRO A 151 -13.65 -12.66 11.96
CA PRO A 151 -14.64 -12.52 10.89
C PRO A 151 -15.43 -13.79 10.60
N LEU A 152 -14.81 -14.98 10.72
CA LEU A 152 -15.46 -16.25 10.43
C LEU A 152 -16.57 -16.62 11.44
N LEU A 153 -16.68 -15.95 12.58
CA LEU A 153 -17.86 -16.08 13.45
C LEU A 153 -19.13 -15.54 12.77
N GLN A 154 -19.00 -14.71 11.74
CA GLN A 154 -20.08 -14.11 10.97
C GLN A 154 -19.90 -14.37 9.46
N ILE A 155 -19.55 -15.61 9.09
CA ILE A 155 -19.23 -15.99 7.71
C ILE A 155 -20.37 -15.66 6.72
N ASP A 156 -21.62 -15.76 7.14
CA ASP A 156 -22.76 -15.46 6.27
C ASP A 156 -22.86 -13.94 5.98
N LEU A 157 -22.58 -13.08 6.96
CA LEU A 157 -22.46 -11.65 6.72
C LEU A 157 -21.26 -11.33 5.82
N VAL A 158 -20.12 -11.99 6.03
CA VAL A 158 -18.96 -11.85 5.12
C VAL A 158 -19.34 -12.16 3.69
N LYS A 159 -20.05 -13.28 3.44
CA LYS A 159 -20.52 -13.65 2.10
C LYS A 159 -21.44 -12.60 1.49
N GLN A 160 -22.40 -12.07 2.27
CA GLN A 160 -23.32 -11.02 1.83
C GLN A 160 -22.56 -9.74 1.42
N ILE A 161 -21.57 -9.33 2.21
CA ILE A 161 -20.71 -8.16 1.90
C ILE A 161 -19.93 -8.40 0.60
N VAL A 162 -19.32 -9.58 0.43
CA VAL A 162 -18.57 -9.94 -0.79
C VAL A 162 -19.46 -9.86 -2.02
N GLU A 163 -20.65 -10.46 -1.99
CA GLU A 163 -21.58 -10.42 -3.12
C GLU A 163 -22.05 -9.00 -3.42
N TYR A 164 -22.28 -8.18 -2.39
CA TYR A 164 -22.62 -6.77 -2.58
C TYR A 164 -21.46 -5.98 -3.22
N CYS A 165 -20.24 -6.18 -2.76
CA CYS A 165 -19.04 -5.56 -3.35
C CYS A 165 -18.88 -5.96 -4.83
N LYS A 166 -19.10 -7.22 -5.19
CA LYS A 166 -19.06 -7.69 -6.58
C LYS A 166 -20.12 -7.00 -7.45
N LYS A 167 -21.34 -6.85 -6.95
CA LYS A 167 -22.42 -6.13 -7.63
C LYS A 167 -22.03 -4.65 -7.81
N LYS A 168 -21.68 -3.95 -6.73
CA LYS A 168 -21.30 -2.53 -6.76
C LYS A 168 -20.09 -2.27 -7.66
N ARG A 169 -19.08 -3.15 -7.66
CA ARG A 169 -17.91 -3.10 -8.55
C ARG A 169 -18.31 -3.04 -10.03
N ASN A 170 -19.27 -3.87 -10.44
CA ASN A 170 -19.76 -3.88 -11.81
C ASN A 170 -20.57 -2.62 -12.15
N GLU A 171 -21.35 -2.09 -11.18
CA GLU A 171 -22.13 -0.86 -11.36
C GLU A 171 -21.26 0.37 -11.60
N ILE A 172 -20.15 0.48 -10.86
CA ILE A 172 -19.26 1.65 -10.92
C ILE A 172 -18.04 1.48 -11.84
N CYS A 173 -17.86 0.28 -12.43
CA CYS A 173 -16.71 -0.07 -13.28
C CYS A 173 -15.34 0.15 -12.62
N LYS A 174 -15.24 0.05 -11.29
CA LYS A 174 -14.02 0.20 -10.51
C LYS A 174 -13.78 -1.01 -9.63
N ASN A 175 -12.52 -1.32 -9.34
CA ASN A 175 -12.21 -2.44 -8.47
C ASN A 175 -12.69 -2.19 -7.03
N ILE A 176 -13.41 -3.16 -6.48
CA ILE A 176 -13.73 -3.26 -5.05
C ILE A 176 -13.27 -4.64 -4.59
N GLU A 177 -12.27 -4.68 -3.75
CA GLU A 177 -11.76 -5.92 -3.14
C GLU A 177 -12.23 -6.02 -1.71
N VAL A 178 -12.47 -7.25 -1.26
CA VAL A 178 -12.74 -7.54 0.15
C VAL A 178 -11.50 -8.19 0.75
N MET A 179 -10.98 -7.63 1.81
CA MET A 179 -9.79 -8.14 2.50
C MET A 179 -10.14 -8.49 3.94
N PHE A 180 -9.62 -9.61 4.44
CA PHE A 180 -9.62 -9.86 5.88
C PHE A 180 -8.55 -10.86 6.32
N CYS A 181 -8.23 -10.75 7.60
CA CYS A 181 -7.34 -11.67 8.29
C CYS A 181 -8.17 -12.53 9.27
N THR A 182 -8.00 -13.84 9.20
CA THR A 182 -8.67 -14.79 10.09
C THR A 182 -7.65 -15.62 10.86
N ASN A 183 -8.01 -16.13 12.02
CA ASN A 183 -7.16 -17.02 12.80
C ASN A 183 -7.20 -18.48 12.30
N LEU A 184 -7.95 -18.79 11.25
CA LEU A 184 -8.13 -20.09 10.60
C LEU A 184 -8.71 -21.24 11.49
N THR A 185 -8.95 -21.00 12.77
CA THR A 185 -9.36 -22.08 13.69
C THR A 185 -10.83 -22.47 13.58
N LEU A 186 -11.62 -21.70 12.82
CA LEU A 186 -13.06 -21.93 12.58
C LEU A 186 -13.36 -22.48 11.18
N LEU A 187 -12.33 -22.89 10.45
CA LEU A 187 -12.51 -23.40 9.08
C LEU A 187 -13.25 -24.74 9.07
N THR A 188 -14.28 -24.81 8.22
CA THR A 188 -14.92 -26.04 7.79
C THR A 188 -14.62 -26.29 6.30
N PRO A 189 -14.82 -27.52 5.77
CA PRO A 189 -14.64 -27.77 4.34
C PRO A 189 -15.46 -26.83 3.44
N GLU A 190 -16.68 -26.46 3.86
CA GLU A 190 -17.57 -25.56 3.13
C GLU A 190 -17.02 -24.12 3.11
N ILE A 191 -16.53 -23.63 4.26
CA ILE A 191 -15.91 -22.31 4.36
C ILE A 191 -14.65 -22.24 3.50
N VAL A 192 -13.80 -23.27 3.57
CA VAL A 192 -12.58 -23.34 2.75
C VAL A 192 -12.94 -23.36 1.27
N LYS A 193 -13.91 -24.19 0.85
CA LYS A 193 -14.34 -24.26 -0.54
C LYS A 193 -14.79 -22.88 -1.06
N TYR A 194 -15.49 -22.10 -0.26
CA TYR A 194 -15.90 -20.75 -0.61
C TYR A 194 -14.68 -19.81 -0.71
N LEU A 195 -13.87 -19.72 0.34
CA LEU A 195 -12.75 -18.79 0.42
C LEU A 195 -11.67 -19.08 -0.63
N ASP A 196 -11.38 -20.37 -0.87
CA ASP A 196 -10.33 -20.82 -1.80
C ASP A 196 -10.67 -20.50 -3.28
N ASN A 197 -11.97 -20.34 -3.60
CA ASN A 197 -12.44 -20.10 -4.96
C ASN A 197 -13.04 -18.72 -5.20
N GLU A 198 -13.10 -17.83 -4.19
CA GLU A 198 -13.65 -16.48 -4.36
C GLU A 198 -12.52 -15.47 -4.67
N PRO A 199 -12.36 -15.03 -5.93
CA PRO A 199 -11.26 -14.17 -6.35
C PRO A 199 -11.37 -12.75 -5.80
N ALA A 200 -12.55 -12.30 -5.37
CA ALA A 200 -12.76 -10.96 -4.81
C ALA A 200 -12.20 -10.83 -3.38
N ILE A 201 -11.81 -11.95 -2.75
CA ILE A 201 -11.28 -11.97 -1.39
C ILE A 201 -9.75 -12.04 -1.40
N ILE A 202 -9.12 -11.07 -0.72
CA ILE A 202 -7.72 -11.12 -0.30
C ILE A 202 -7.71 -11.66 1.13
N LEU A 203 -7.10 -12.83 1.31
CA LEU A 203 -7.14 -13.53 2.59
C LEU A 203 -5.77 -13.52 3.27
N GLY A 204 -5.77 -13.18 4.55
CA GLY A 204 -4.62 -13.32 5.42
C GLY A 204 -4.90 -14.18 6.65
N THR A 205 -3.84 -14.57 7.32
CA THR A 205 -3.92 -15.19 8.65
C THR A 205 -2.85 -14.64 9.58
N SER A 206 -3.14 -14.68 10.87
CA SER A 206 -2.19 -14.25 11.90
C SER A 206 -1.46 -15.46 12.48
N ILE A 207 -0.13 -15.44 12.40
CA ILE A 207 0.77 -16.43 12.98
C ILE A 207 2.09 -15.76 13.35
N ASP A 208 2.59 -15.97 14.57
CA ASP A 208 3.70 -15.19 15.13
C ASP A 208 5.07 -15.87 15.01
N GLY A 209 5.16 -17.02 14.34
CA GLY A 209 6.40 -17.77 14.15
C GLY A 209 6.19 -19.29 14.28
N ASP A 210 7.20 -19.99 14.82
CA ASP A 210 7.10 -21.39 15.14
C ASP A 210 6.09 -21.66 16.27
N GLN A 211 5.87 -22.94 16.60
CA GLN A 211 4.88 -23.36 17.59
C GLN A 211 5.09 -22.68 18.94
N ILE A 212 6.34 -22.60 19.42
CA ILE A 212 6.65 -22.01 20.72
C ILE A 212 6.35 -20.52 20.71
N THR A 213 6.83 -19.81 19.70
CA THR A 213 6.63 -18.38 19.56
C THR A 213 5.16 -18.02 19.40
N ASN A 214 4.43 -18.76 18.55
CA ASN A 214 3.01 -18.56 18.33
C ASN A 214 2.19 -18.79 19.59
N ASP A 215 2.35 -19.97 20.24
CA ASP A 215 1.51 -20.39 21.35
C ASP A 215 1.81 -19.65 22.66
N ASN A 216 2.99 -19.02 22.75
CA ASN A 216 3.28 -18.07 23.83
C ASN A 216 2.41 -16.80 23.76
N ASN A 217 1.94 -16.44 22.57
CA ASN A 217 1.21 -15.20 22.32
C ASN A 217 -0.26 -15.44 22.00
N ARG A 218 -0.54 -16.45 21.16
CA ARG A 218 -1.87 -16.71 20.59
C ARG A 218 -2.50 -17.97 21.20
N THR A 219 -3.43 -17.77 22.11
CA THR A 219 -4.07 -18.86 22.83
C THR A 219 -5.59 -18.82 22.70
N TYR A 220 -6.22 -19.96 22.89
CA TYR A 220 -7.64 -20.04 23.22
C TYR A 220 -7.91 -19.50 24.65
N ALA A 221 -9.19 -19.27 24.97
CA ALA A 221 -9.59 -18.83 26.32
C ALA A 221 -9.17 -19.81 27.44
N ASN A 222 -9.03 -21.09 27.14
CA ASN A 222 -8.56 -22.13 28.07
C ASN A 222 -7.02 -22.21 28.18
N GLY A 223 -6.30 -21.31 27.51
CA GLY A 223 -4.83 -21.26 27.54
C GLY A 223 -4.13 -22.20 26.57
N LYS A 224 -4.85 -23.08 25.82
CA LYS A 224 -4.26 -23.95 24.81
C LYS A 224 -3.70 -23.08 23.66
N GLY A 225 -2.55 -23.48 23.10
CA GLY A 225 -1.97 -22.85 21.91
C GLY A 225 -2.83 -23.09 20.66
N THR A 226 -2.63 -22.26 19.65
CA THR A 226 -3.43 -22.24 18.41
C THR A 226 -2.66 -22.71 17.18
N TYR A 227 -1.35 -22.90 17.30
CA TYR A 227 -0.44 -23.18 16.19
C TYR A 227 -0.90 -24.37 15.32
N ASP A 228 -1.18 -25.53 15.92
CA ASP A 228 -1.56 -26.75 15.18
C ASP A 228 -2.83 -26.55 14.35
N ASP A 229 -3.82 -25.84 14.93
CA ASP A 229 -5.08 -25.54 14.24
C ASP A 229 -4.87 -24.53 13.09
N ILE A 230 -4.01 -23.52 13.27
CA ILE A 230 -3.63 -22.57 12.22
C ILE A 230 -2.93 -23.29 11.06
N ILE A 231 -1.92 -24.13 11.34
CA ILE A 231 -1.19 -24.88 10.31
C ILE A 231 -2.10 -25.86 9.58
N LYS A 232 -3.01 -26.52 10.31
CA LYS A 232 -4.04 -27.38 9.68
C LYS A 232 -4.91 -26.57 8.74
N GLY A 233 -5.39 -25.40 9.18
CA GLY A 233 -6.19 -24.48 8.36
C GLY A 233 -5.45 -24.04 7.10
N LEU A 234 -4.17 -23.63 7.23
CA LEU A 234 -3.34 -23.20 6.11
C LEU A 234 -3.20 -24.29 5.01
N LYS A 235 -3.06 -25.56 5.44
CA LYS A 235 -2.94 -26.72 4.52
C LYS A 235 -4.25 -27.08 3.80
N MET A 236 -5.39 -26.55 4.24
CA MET A 236 -6.69 -26.84 3.58
C MET A 236 -6.88 -26.09 2.27
N PHE A 237 -6.19 -24.95 2.08
CA PHE A 237 -6.25 -24.17 0.83
C PHE A 237 -5.45 -24.85 -0.28
N LYS A 238 -5.99 -24.83 -1.51
CA LYS A 238 -5.36 -25.44 -2.69
C LYS A 238 -5.07 -24.44 -3.81
N ASN A 239 -5.94 -23.45 -3.97
CA ASN A 239 -5.89 -22.48 -5.06
C ASN A 239 -5.41 -21.10 -4.57
N LYS A 240 -5.72 -20.75 -3.32
CA LYS A 240 -5.43 -19.43 -2.73
C LYS A 240 -4.18 -19.50 -1.85
N LYS A 241 -3.28 -18.54 -2.06
CA LYS A 241 -2.20 -18.26 -1.12
C LYS A 241 -2.67 -17.20 -0.12
N LEU A 242 -2.13 -17.21 1.08
CA LEU A 242 -2.51 -16.34 2.18
C LEU A 242 -1.35 -15.43 2.59
N GLY A 243 -1.68 -14.16 2.87
CA GLY A 243 -0.75 -13.27 3.57
C GLY A 243 -0.63 -13.68 5.04
N LEU A 244 0.61 -13.82 5.54
CA LEU A 244 0.87 -14.11 6.94
C LEU A 244 1.17 -12.82 7.70
N ALA A 245 0.40 -12.56 8.76
CA ALA A 245 0.56 -11.39 9.61
C ALA A 245 1.17 -11.77 10.96
N VAL A 246 2.34 -11.23 11.24
CA VAL A 246 3.07 -11.38 12.51
C VAL A 246 2.86 -10.13 13.35
N THR A 247 2.63 -10.32 14.65
CA THR A 247 2.74 -9.24 15.62
C THR A 247 4.10 -9.33 16.31
N VAL A 248 5.01 -8.42 15.96
CA VAL A 248 6.32 -8.29 16.61
C VAL A 248 6.13 -7.59 17.95
N THR A 249 6.57 -8.23 19.01
CA THR A 249 6.47 -7.77 20.41
C THR A 249 7.86 -7.78 21.07
N PRO A 250 8.03 -7.18 22.25
CA PRO A 250 9.28 -7.33 23.00
C PRO A 250 9.66 -8.79 23.32
N LEU A 251 8.71 -9.74 23.20
CA LEU A 251 8.91 -11.15 23.52
C LEU A 251 9.22 -12.05 22.31
N ASN A 252 9.18 -11.51 21.08
CA ASN A 252 9.47 -12.24 19.83
C ASN A 252 10.21 -11.34 18.83
N GLN A 253 11.42 -10.93 19.18
CA GLN A 253 12.22 -10.00 18.37
C GLN A 253 13.14 -10.68 17.33
N ASP A 254 13.10 -12.01 17.20
CA ASP A 254 13.91 -12.79 16.26
C ASP A 254 13.36 -12.76 14.83
N VAL A 255 13.20 -11.55 14.27
CA VAL A 255 12.48 -11.30 13.00
C VAL A 255 13.04 -12.08 11.81
N ASP A 256 14.33 -12.35 11.75
CA ASP A 256 14.95 -13.15 10.69
C ASP A 256 14.60 -14.64 10.80
N LEU A 257 14.55 -15.20 12.01
CA LEU A 257 14.13 -16.58 12.24
C LEU A 257 12.63 -16.75 12.01
N ILE A 258 11.84 -15.80 12.49
CA ILE A 258 10.39 -15.77 12.28
C ILE A 258 10.09 -15.70 10.79
N TYR A 259 10.72 -14.78 10.05
CA TYR A 259 10.51 -14.63 8.62
C TYR A 259 10.91 -15.89 7.85
N ASP A 260 12.09 -16.42 8.11
CA ASP A 260 12.59 -17.64 7.47
C ASP A 260 11.67 -18.84 7.70
N TYR A 261 11.21 -19.02 8.93
CA TYR A 261 10.26 -20.08 9.28
C TYR A 261 8.94 -19.93 8.51
N LEU A 262 8.35 -18.75 8.50
CA LEU A 262 7.06 -18.49 7.87
C LEU A 262 7.12 -18.55 6.35
N TYR A 263 8.22 -18.14 5.75
CA TYR A 263 8.44 -18.25 4.31
C TYR A 263 8.31 -19.68 3.80
N HIS A 264 8.75 -20.67 4.59
CA HIS A 264 8.71 -22.08 4.22
C HIS A 264 7.37 -22.79 4.51
N LEU A 265 6.40 -22.10 5.10
CA LEU A 265 5.07 -22.67 5.29
C LEU A 265 4.32 -22.83 3.95
N PRO A 266 3.37 -23.78 3.86
CA PRO A 266 2.59 -23.97 2.65
C PRO A 266 1.65 -22.78 2.39
N ASN A 267 1.35 -22.54 1.11
CA ASN A 267 0.33 -21.57 0.66
C ASN A 267 0.58 -20.11 1.10
N VAL A 268 1.84 -19.72 1.28
CA VAL A 268 2.22 -18.36 1.67
C VAL A 268 2.31 -17.46 0.44
N ASP A 269 1.58 -16.36 0.47
CA ASP A 269 1.66 -15.28 -0.51
C ASP A 269 2.73 -14.25 -0.10
N CYS A 270 2.59 -13.71 1.11
CA CYS A 270 3.51 -12.74 1.68
C CYS A 270 3.60 -12.88 3.20
N VAL A 271 4.63 -12.26 3.79
CA VAL A 271 4.80 -12.18 5.25
C VAL A 271 4.91 -10.73 5.67
N SER A 272 4.01 -10.29 6.56
CA SER A 272 3.94 -8.93 7.09
C SER A 272 4.23 -8.91 8.58
N MET A 273 5.36 -8.34 8.98
CA MET A 273 5.79 -8.22 10.37
C MET A 273 5.46 -6.83 10.91
N LYS A 274 4.38 -6.72 11.69
CA LYS A 274 3.90 -5.45 12.24
C LYS A 274 4.20 -5.36 13.74
N TYR A 275 4.69 -4.21 14.17
CA TYR A 275 4.87 -3.95 15.60
C TYR A 275 3.53 -3.88 16.32
N ILE A 276 3.54 -4.38 17.55
CA ILE A 276 2.38 -4.40 18.43
C ILE A 276 1.75 -3.01 18.62
N ARG A 277 0.48 -2.98 19.01
CA ARG A 277 -0.19 -1.82 19.58
C ARG A 277 -0.31 -2.06 21.09
N SER A 278 0.30 -1.22 21.90
CA SER A 278 0.40 -1.46 23.33
C SER A 278 0.29 -0.17 24.14
N TYR A 279 -0.29 -0.30 25.33
CA TYR A 279 -0.36 0.78 26.29
C TYR A 279 0.94 0.90 27.10
N ASP A 280 1.15 2.10 27.64
CA ASP A 280 2.25 2.39 28.54
C ASP A 280 2.25 1.48 29.78
N GLY A 281 3.42 1.06 30.21
CA GLY A 281 3.64 0.23 31.39
C GLY A 281 3.25 -1.24 31.28
N SER A 282 2.75 -1.72 30.12
CA SER A 282 2.48 -3.13 29.91
C SER A 282 3.79 -3.91 29.63
N ARG A 283 3.76 -5.25 29.78
CA ARG A 283 4.89 -6.10 29.38
C ARG A 283 5.19 -6.03 27.87
N TYR A 284 4.26 -5.52 27.11
CA TYR A 284 4.35 -5.31 25.67
C TYR A 284 4.68 -3.86 25.32
N ASP A 285 4.98 -3.02 26.31
CA ASP A 285 5.37 -1.63 26.10
C ASP A 285 6.56 -1.51 25.15
N PHE A 286 6.55 -0.48 24.34
CA PHE A 286 7.63 -0.17 23.41
C PHE A 286 8.99 0.04 24.11
N ASP A 287 9.00 0.47 25.37
CA ASP A 287 10.21 0.63 26.16
C ASP A 287 10.89 -0.70 26.48
N ASN A 288 10.19 -1.83 26.34
CA ASN A 288 10.74 -3.17 26.54
C ASN A 288 11.37 -3.76 25.25
N PHE A 289 11.32 -3.08 24.10
CA PHE A 289 12.08 -3.50 22.93
C PHE A 289 13.58 -3.28 23.13
N GLU A 290 14.34 -4.28 22.77
CA GLU A 290 15.82 -4.22 22.72
C GLU A 290 16.23 -3.75 21.31
N VAL A 291 16.29 -2.42 21.10
CA VAL A 291 16.47 -1.82 19.77
C VAL A 291 17.73 -2.31 19.06
N GLU A 292 18.88 -2.34 19.75
CA GLU A 292 20.14 -2.83 19.19
C GLU A 292 20.06 -4.32 18.79
N TYR A 293 19.41 -5.13 19.63
CA TYR A 293 19.18 -6.54 19.34
C TYR A 293 18.31 -6.67 18.09
N LEU A 294 17.19 -5.97 18.03
CA LEU A 294 16.27 -6.01 16.91
C LEU A 294 16.94 -5.56 15.59
N ILE A 295 17.76 -4.51 15.63
CA ILE A 295 18.59 -4.08 14.49
C ILE A 295 19.54 -5.20 14.06
N SER A 296 20.17 -5.91 15.01
CA SER A 296 21.04 -7.03 14.70
C SER A 296 20.32 -8.17 13.97
N ARG A 297 19.05 -8.41 14.32
CA ARG A 297 18.19 -9.41 13.69
C ARG A 297 17.78 -8.97 12.27
N TYR A 298 17.44 -7.71 12.05
CA TYR A 298 17.20 -7.19 10.70
C TYR A 298 18.44 -7.23 9.81
N LYS A 299 19.66 -7.02 10.37
CA LYS A 299 20.92 -7.23 9.62
C LYS A 299 21.06 -8.68 9.15
N LYS A 300 20.70 -9.66 10.00
CA LYS A 300 20.69 -11.08 9.62
C LYS A 300 19.63 -11.36 8.56
N LEU A 301 18.43 -10.78 8.67
CA LEU A 301 17.41 -10.89 7.64
C LEU A 301 17.91 -10.38 6.28
N CYS A 302 18.59 -9.24 6.25
CA CYS A 302 19.20 -8.72 5.02
C CYS A 302 20.27 -9.68 4.46
N GLN A 303 21.10 -10.29 5.31
CA GLN A 303 22.07 -11.30 4.88
C GLN A 303 21.38 -12.54 4.30
N ASN A 304 20.29 -13.00 4.93
CA ASN A 304 19.50 -14.12 4.40
C ASN A 304 18.92 -13.77 3.02
N ILE A 305 18.36 -12.56 2.85
CA ILE A 305 17.86 -12.07 1.56
C ILE A 305 18.97 -12.13 0.50
N LEU A 306 20.17 -11.60 0.80
CA LEU A 306 21.28 -11.59 -0.15
C LEU A 306 21.77 -13.00 -0.48
N ASN A 307 21.81 -13.92 0.50
CA ASN A 307 22.17 -15.30 0.30
C ASN A 307 21.15 -16.04 -0.58
N GLU A 308 19.85 -15.81 -0.37
CA GLU A 308 18.79 -16.40 -1.19
C GLU A 308 18.82 -15.85 -2.63
N ILE A 309 19.05 -14.55 -2.80
CA ILE A 309 19.28 -13.93 -4.12
C ILE A 309 20.47 -14.57 -4.83
N GLN A 310 21.58 -14.80 -4.13
CA GLN A 310 22.77 -15.46 -4.69
C GLN A 310 22.49 -16.89 -5.16
N LYS A 311 21.55 -17.59 -4.51
CA LYS A 311 21.05 -18.91 -4.92
C LYS A 311 20.03 -18.85 -6.06
N GLY A 312 19.62 -17.66 -6.52
CA GLY A 312 18.58 -17.45 -7.52
C GLY A 312 17.17 -17.42 -6.96
N ASN A 313 16.99 -17.43 -5.64
CA ASN A 313 15.69 -17.40 -4.98
C ASN A 313 15.24 -15.97 -4.69
N PHE A 314 14.75 -15.27 -5.70
CA PHE A 314 14.21 -13.92 -5.54
C PHE A 314 12.84 -13.90 -4.83
N ASP A 315 12.09 -15.02 -4.86
CA ASP A 315 10.78 -15.14 -4.21
C ASP A 315 10.86 -14.87 -2.68
N TYR A 316 11.97 -15.27 -2.05
CA TYR A 316 12.22 -14.98 -0.64
C TYR A 316 12.13 -13.48 -0.33
N PHE A 317 12.69 -12.63 -1.17
CA PHE A 317 12.63 -11.19 -1.00
C PHE A 317 11.29 -10.58 -1.41
N LYS A 318 10.69 -11.08 -2.50
CA LYS A 318 9.36 -10.62 -2.96
C LYS A 318 8.30 -10.73 -1.88
N LYS A 319 8.24 -11.86 -1.17
CA LYS A 319 7.23 -12.09 -0.12
C LYS A 319 7.36 -11.13 1.08
N LEU A 320 8.55 -10.65 1.39
CA LEU A 320 8.76 -9.59 2.38
C LEU A 320 8.20 -8.25 1.88
N LEU A 321 8.52 -7.87 0.65
CA LEU A 321 8.06 -6.60 0.06
C LEU A 321 6.54 -6.56 -0.09
N GLN A 322 5.93 -7.65 -0.55
CA GLN A 322 4.48 -7.77 -0.68
C GLN A 322 3.76 -7.71 0.68
N GLY A 323 4.41 -8.11 1.76
CA GLY A 323 3.86 -8.04 3.11
C GLY A 323 3.52 -6.63 3.58
N GLY A 324 4.12 -5.61 2.99
CA GLY A 324 3.83 -4.21 3.28
C GLY A 324 4.06 -3.84 4.75
N ASP A 325 5.02 -4.48 5.41
CA ASP A 325 5.45 -4.13 6.76
C ASP A 325 6.31 -2.86 6.77
N TYR A 326 6.75 -2.45 7.97
CA TYR A 326 7.53 -1.21 8.08
C TYR A 326 8.87 -1.29 7.33
N PHE A 327 9.61 -2.40 7.45
CA PHE A 327 10.92 -2.56 6.82
C PHE A 327 10.80 -2.74 5.29
N GLY A 328 9.88 -3.58 4.84
CA GLY A 328 9.53 -3.72 3.41
C GLY A 328 9.11 -2.39 2.79
N GLY A 329 8.31 -1.60 3.50
CA GLY A 329 7.92 -0.25 3.09
C GLY A 329 9.09 0.73 2.98
N LEU A 330 10.09 0.66 3.88
CA LEU A 330 11.31 1.47 3.76
C LEU A 330 12.13 1.07 2.53
N ILE A 331 12.29 -0.24 2.27
CA ILE A 331 12.98 -0.74 1.08
C ILE A 331 12.27 -0.22 -0.17
N TYR A 332 10.96 -0.39 -0.24
CA TYR A 332 10.14 0.07 -1.36
C TYR A 332 10.31 1.57 -1.62
N ASN A 333 10.19 2.40 -0.58
CA ASN A 333 10.34 3.85 -0.71
C ASN A 333 11.76 4.27 -1.11
N ASN A 334 12.79 3.56 -0.64
CA ASN A 334 14.18 3.84 -0.97
C ASN A 334 14.58 3.39 -2.39
N LEU A 335 13.84 2.45 -3.01
CA LEU A 335 14.01 2.12 -4.43
C LEU A 335 13.66 3.31 -5.33
N PHE A 336 12.66 4.11 -4.94
CA PHE A 336 12.22 5.31 -5.64
C PHE A 336 12.82 6.56 -4.98
N LYS A 337 14.11 6.79 -5.19
CA LYS A 337 14.85 7.93 -4.62
C LYS A 337 14.15 9.25 -4.91
N GLY A 338 14.13 10.14 -3.92
CA GLY A 338 13.45 11.43 -4.01
C GLY A 338 11.94 11.36 -3.79
N THR A 339 11.38 10.21 -3.39
CA THR A 339 10.00 10.13 -2.92
C THR A 339 9.85 10.88 -1.59
N TYR A 340 8.66 11.42 -1.36
CA TYR A 340 8.38 12.25 -0.21
C TYR A 340 7.10 11.82 0.49
N LYS A 341 7.19 11.53 1.77
CA LYS A 341 6.07 11.12 2.61
C LYS A 341 5.84 12.18 3.70
N ILE A 342 4.76 12.91 3.60
CA ILE A 342 4.48 14.02 4.51
C ILE A 342 3.71 13.57 5.75
N TYR A 343 2.91 12.53 5.61
CA TYR A 343 2.17 11.94 6.71
C TYR A 343 2.35 10.43 6.73
N ARG A 344 2.19 9.85 7.88
CA ARG A 344 2.57 8.46 8.12
C ARG A 344 1.55 7.42 7.72
N CYS A 345 0.25 7.73 7.82
CA CYS A 345 -0.80 6.77 7.49
C CYS A 345 -2.07 7.47 7.00
N ASP A 346 -2.98 6.66 6.44
CA ASP A 346 -4.20 7.10 5.77
C ASP A 346 -5.42 7.23 6.71
N ALA A 347 -5.19 7.11 8.02
CA ALA A 347 -6.23 7.24 9.03
C ALA A 347 -7.00 8.56 8.89
N GLY A 348 -8.33 8.48 8.78
CA GLY A 348 -9.21 9.63 8.60
C GLY A 348 -9.11 10.31 7.22
N LYS A 349 -8.27 9.80 6.32
CA LYS A 349 -8.06 10.26 4.94
C LYS A 349 -8.61 9.24 3.95
N SER A 350 -7.75 8.42 3.37
CA SER A 350 -8.14 7.33 2.46
C SER A 350 -8.45 6.01 3.17
N ARG A 351 -8.42 5.98 4.50
CA ARG A 351 -8.86 4.87 5.35
C ARG A 351 -9.78 5.37 6.44
N ILE A 352 -11.00 4.82 6.48
CA ILE A 352 -11.99 5.08 7.52
C ILE A 352 -12.56 3.76 8.05
N THR A 353 -13.14 3.81 9.25
CA THR A 353 -13.85 2.69 9.87
C THR A 353 -15.28 3.12 10.15
N VAL A 354 -16.25 2.27 9.83
CA VAL A 354 -17.66 2.49 10.18
C VAL A 354 -18.08 1.39 11.15
N ASP A 355 -18.71 1.80 12.25
CA ASP A 355 -19.23 0.87 13.25
C ASP A 355 -20.67 0.42 12.93
N ASN A 356 -21.26 -0.38 13.85
CA ASN A 356 -22.59 -0.96 13.70
C ASN A 356 -23.77 0.05 13.76
N ILE A 357 -23.53 1.30 14.14
CA ILE A 357 -24.53 2.38 14.15
C ILE A 357 -24.24 3.49 13.14
N GLY A 358 -23.23 3.29 12.29
CA GLY A 358 -22.85 4.24 11.24
C GLY A 358 -21.90 5.34 11.70
N ASP A 359 -21.33 5.26 12.90
CA ASP A 359 -20.30 6.19 13.34
C ASP A 359 -19.00 5.95 12.60
N ILE A 360 -18.34 7.05 12.17
CA ILE A 360 -17.14 7.00 11.37
C ILE A 360 -15.93 7.34 12.24
N PHE A 361 -14.93 6.46 12.22
CA PHE A 361 -13.68 6.62 12.96
C PHE A 361 -12.48 6.70 12.01
N ALA A 362 -11.46 7.44 12.41
CA ALA A 362 -10.23 7.59 11.65
C ALA A 362 -9.41 6.29 11.57
N CYS A 363 -9.49 5.42 12.58
CA CYS A 363 -8.68 4.20 12.67
C CYS A 363 -9.48 3.01 13.18
N SER A 364 -9.31 1.84 12.54
CA SER A 364 -9.96 0.58 12.90
C SER A 364 -9.54 0.00 14.25
N VAL A 365 -8.39 0.43 14.79
CA VAL A 365 -7.92 0.02 16.11
C VAL A 365 -8.58 0.83 17.22
N MET A 366 -8.93 2.09 16.93
CA MET A 366 -9.46 3.06 17.91
C MET A 366 -10.95 3.39 17.68
N TYR A 367 -11.71 2.50 17.05
CA TYR A 367 -13.12 2.73 16.71
C TYR A 367 -14.07 2.79 17.93
N TRP A 368 -13.59 2.56 19.12
CA TRP A 368 -14.27 2.75 20.40
C TRP A 368 -13.96 4.10 21.06
N ASN A 369 -12.89 4.80 20.62
CA ASN A 369 -12.44 6.05 21.24
C ASN A 369 -13.05 7.26 20.54
N LYS A 370 -13.75 8.10 21.30
CA LYS A 370 -14.46 9.29 20.81
C LYS A 370 -13.54 10.32 20.15
N ASP A 371 -12.26 10.40 20.55
CA ASP A 371 -11.29 11.31 19.96
C ASP A 371 -10.90 10.94 18.52
N PHE A 372 -11.18 9.69 18.14
CA PHE A 372 -10.98 9.18 16.77
C PHE A 372 -12.28 9.13 15.96
N ARG A 373 -13.44 9.52 16.53
CA ARG A 373 -14.71 9.58 15.82
C ARG A 373 -14.80 10.85 15.00
N ILE A 374 -14.69 10.71 13.70
CA ILE A 374 -14.69 11.83 12.73
C ILE A 374 -16.07 12.14 12.14
N GLY A 375 -17.12 11.46 12.53
CA GLY A 375 -18.48 11.74 12.07
C GLY A 375 -19.41 10.55 12.15
N ASN A 376 -20.49 10.60 11.36
CA ASN A 376 -21.44 9.50 11.17
C ASN A 376 -21.91 9.50 9.70
N MET A 377 -22.06 8.33 9.07
CA MET A 377 -22.36 8.22 7.64
C MET A 377 -23.72 8.78 7.23
N TYR A 378 -24.65 8.88 8.20
CA TYR A 378 -26.00 9.44 7.98
C TYR A 378 -26.07 10.95 8.21
N THR A 379 -25.27 11.48 9.16
CA THR A 379 -25.33 12.90 9.55
C THR A 379 -24.17 13.73 9.03
N GLY A 380 -23.10 13.07 8.51
CA GLY A 380 -21.97 13.72 7.89
C GLY A 380 -20.66 13.67 8.72
N ILE A 381 -19.61 14.22 8.12
CA ILE A 381 -18.26 14.27 8.70
C ILE A 381 -18.09 15.53 9.55
N ASN A 382 -17.50 15.36 10.74
CA ASN A 382 -17.03 16.47 11.55
C ASN A 382 -15.63 16.90 11.05
N LYS A 383 -15.56 17.98 10.28
CA LYS A 383 -14.33 18.46 9.64
C LYS A 383 -13.28 18.92 10.65
N ASP A 384 -13.68 19.43 11.83
CA ASP A 384 -12.74 19.90 12.86
C ASP A 384 -11.98 18.70 13.48
N ILE A 385 -12.66 17.58 13.68
CA ILE A 385 -12.01 16.35 14.17
C ILE A 385 -11.22 15.68 13.05
N GLN A 386 -11.79 15.56 11.85
CA GLN A 386 -11.12 14.96 10.70
C GLN A 386 -9.80 15.67 10.37
N SER A 387 -9.77 17.02 10.46
CA SER A 387 -8.59 17.82 10.16
C SER A 387 -7.39 17.49 11.05
N LYS A 388 -7.59 16.98 12.27
CA LYS A 388 -6.51 16.52 13.14
C LYS A 388 -5.71 15.38 12.50
N PHE A 389 -6.33 14.57 11.66
CA PHE A 389 -5.70 13.47 10.92
C PHE A 389 -5.28 13.90 9.53
N GLU A 390 -6.11 14.64 8.79
CA GLU A 390 -5.82 15.11 7.42
C GLU A 390 -4.65 16.10 7.38
N CYS A 391 -4.60 17.03 8.34
CA CYS A 391 -3.58 18.08 8.42
C CYS A 391 -2.38 17.69 9.30
N SER A 392 -2.35 16.47 9.85
CA SER A 392 -1.25 15.98 10.65
C SER A 392 -0.06 15.60 9.76
N SER A 393 0.70 16.60 9.37
CA SER A 393 1.96 16.41 8.66
C SER A 393 3.15 16.31 9.62
N ILE A 394 4.28 15.83 9.12
CA ILE A 394 5.55 15.82 9.87
C ILE A 394 5.96 17.22 10.33
N GLU A 395 5.53 18.27 9.64
CA GLU A 395 5.80 19.64 10.01
C GLU A 395 5.00 20.12 11.23
N SER A 396 3.87 19.46 11.54
CA SER A 396 3.09 19.73 12.75
C SER A 396 3.67 19.07 14.01
N VAL A 397 4.60 18.11 13.84
CA VAL A 397 5.23 17.34 14.94
C VAL A 397 6.62 17.89 15.21
N ILE A 398 6.83 18.54 16.36
CA ILE A 398 8.09 19.23 16.70
C ILE A 398 9.31 18.30 16.57
N ASN A 399 9.23 17.09 17.10
CA ASN A 399 10.32 16.10 17.07
C ASN A 399 10.61 15.58 15.65
N CYS A 400 9.67 15.67 14.72
CA CYS A 400 9.84 15.21 13.34
C CYS A 400 10.45 16.26 12.42
N ARG A 401 10.30 17.57 12.69
CA ARG A 401 10.78 18.66 11.81
C ARG A 401 12.26 18.55 11.48
N ASN A 402 13.08 18.17 12.47
CA ASN A 402 14.54 18.06 12.35
C ASN A 402 15.02 16.63 12.20
N CYS A 403 14.12 15.65 12.04
CA CYS A 403 14.49 14.24 11.90
C CYS A 403 15.14 13.97 10.53
N SER A 404 16.25 13.23 10.52
CA SER A 404 17.00 12.87 9.30
C SER A 404 16.18 12.06 8.28
N ILE A 405 15.18 11.31 8.73
CA ILE A 405 14.32 10.48 7.87
C ILE A 405 12.89 10.99 7.76
N LYS A 406 12.65 12.26 8.10
CA LYS A 406 11.29 12.82 8.11
C LYS A 406 10.54 12.59 6.81
N SER A 407 11.21 12.79 5.69
CA SER A 407 10.66 12.70 4.34
C SER A 407 10.27 11.29 3.90
N ILE A 408 10.77 10.25 4.57
CA ILE A 408 10.46 8.86 4.22
C ILE A 408 9.63 8.17 5.30
N CYS A 409 9.77 8.58 6.57
CA CYS A 409 9.05 8.02 7.69
C CYS A 409 7.58 8.49 7.75
N GLY A 410 7.34 9.78 7.53
CA GLY A 410 6.02 10.40 7.67
C GLY A 410 5.50 10.47 9.12
N GLY A 411 6.27 10.05 10.14
CA GLY A 411 5.91 10.12 11.57
C GLY A 411 5.57 8.78 12.24
N GLU A 412 5.08 8.82 13.48
CA GLU A 412 4.69 7.62 14.25
C GLU A 412 3.21 7.23 14.00
N CYS A 413 2.83 6.00 14.33
CA CYS A 413 1.45 5.55 14.31
C CYS A 413 0.59 6.34 15.30
N TYR A 414 -0.52 6.97 14.88
CA TYR A 414 -1.41 7.76 15.75
C TYR A 414 -1.88 6.97 16.95
N VAL A 415 -2.20 5.68 16.75
CA VAL A 415 -2.63 4.79 17.83
C VAL A 415 -1.50 4.55 18.81
N ASN A 416 -0.29 4.20 18.33
CA ASN A 416 0.84 3.95 19.21
C ASN A 416 1.24 5.20 19.99
N ALA A 417 1.29 6.35 19.32
CA ALA A 417 1.58 7.63 19.95
C ALA A 417 0.53 7.96 21.04
N PHE A 418 -0.75 7.81 20.71
CA PHE A 418 -1.84 8.04 21.67
C PHE A 418 -1.82 7.06 22.86
N MET A 419 -1.64 5.77 22.59
CA MET A 419 -1.63 4.74 23.64
C MET A 419 -0.43 4.87 24.59
N LYS A 420 0.71 5.37 24.08
CA LYS A 420 1.92 5.57 24.88
C LYS A 420 1.92 6.93 25.59
N ASN A 421 1.57 8.01 24.89
CA ASN A 421 1.78 9.38 25.36
C ASN A 421 0.47 10.16 25.58
N ASN A 422 -0.69 9.54 25.31
CA ASN A 422 -2.01 10.21 25.28
C ASN A 422 -2.05 11.42 24.31
N ASP A 423 -1.17 11.41 23.31
CA ASP A 423 -1.07 12.43 22.26
C ASP A 423 -0.73 11.78 20.92
N ILE A 424 -1.53 12.06 19.89
CA ILE A 424 -1.30 11.52 18.54
C ILE A 424 -0.08 12.14 17.84
N TYR A 425 0.43 13.25 18.33
CA TYR A 425 1.55 14.00 17.76
C TYR A 425 2.89 13.71 18.44
N GLU A 426 2.89 13.07 19.58
CA GLU A 426 4.12 12.75 20.30
C GLU A 426 4.64 11.36 19.90
N PRO A 427 5.79 11.27 19.16
CA PRO A 427 6.31 9.99 18.71
C PRO A 427 6.98 9.21 19.84
N ILE A 428 7.09 7.89 19.67
CA ILE A 428 7.79 7.00 20.59
C ILE A 428 9.28 6.99 20.25
N ASN A 429 10.13 7.49 21.15
CA ASN A 429 11.57 7.67 20.90
C ASN A 429 12.29 6.40 20.47
N LYS A 430 12.07 5.27 21.15
CA LYS A 430 12.66 3.97 20.77
C LYS A 430 12.27 3.52 19.37
N MET A 431 11.02 3.78 18.98
CA MET A 431 10.56 3.47 17.62
C MET A 431 11.18 4.40 16.60
N CYS A 432 11.42 5.67 16.94
CA CYS A 432 12.12 6.61 16.07
C CYS A 432 13.57 6.16 15.83
N GLU A 433 14.28 5.77 16.90
CA GLU A 433 15.64 5.22 16.82
C GLU A 433 15.69 3.99 15.91
N LEU A 434 14.83 3.01 16.15
CA LEU A 434 14.73 1.81 15.33
C LEU A 434 14.48 2.16 13.85
N LYS A 435 13.57 3.07 13.57
CA LYS A 435 13.20 3.47 12.20
C LYS A 435 14.34 4.14 11.44
N ILE A 436 15.13 4.97 12.12
CA ILE A 436 16.33 5.61 11.55
C ILE A 436 17.33 4.53 11.12
N GLU A 437 17.61 3.57 11.99
CA GLU A 437 18.58 2.51 11.72
C GLU A 437 18.09 1.54 10.64
N LEU A 438 16.79 1.19 10.63
CA LEU A 438 16.20 0.38 9.57
C LEU A 438 16.23 1.08 8.21
N ASN A 439 16.09 2.41 8.18
CA ASN A 439 16.22 3.18 6.94
C ASN A 439 17.66 3.11 6.39
N LYS A 440 18.67 3.30 7.23
CA LYS A 440 20.07 3.15 6.83
C LYS A 440 20.37 1.74 6.32
N LEU A 441 19.84 0.73 7.00
CA LEU A 441 20.00 -0.68 6.62
C LEU A 441 19.34 -0.97 5.27
N SER A 442 18.15 -0.43 5.00
CA SER A 442 17.46 -0.61 3.72
C SER A 442 18.21 0.03 2.55
N MET A 443 18.77 1.23 2.72
CA MET A 443 19.61 1.88 1.71
C MET A 443 20.87 1.06 1.41
N SER A 444 21.53 0.52 2.44
CA SER A 444 22.73 -0.32 2.28
C SER A 444 22.40 -1.63 1.57
N LEU A 445 21.25 -2.26 1.87
CA LEU A 445 20.79 -3.46 1.19
C LEU A 445 20.58 -3.19 -0.32
N ILE A 446 19.87 -2.12 -0.65
CA ILE A 446 19.59 -1.74 -2.05
C ILE A 446 20.88 -1.41 -2.79
N ASN A 447 21.80 -0.64 -2.17
CA ASN A 447 23.10 -0.33 -2.76
C ASN A 447 23.94 -1.58 -3.03
N GLN A 448 23.92 -2.55 -2.10
CA GLN A 448 24.61 -3.82 -2.31
C GLN A 448 23.99 -4.65 -3.44
N MET A 449 22.67 -4.63 -3.56
CA MET A 449 21.98 -5.29 -4.66
C MET A 449 22.32 -4.63 -6.01
N LYS A 450 22.30 -3.30 -6.09
CA LYS A 450 22.70 -2.55 -7.28
C LYS A 450 24.11 -2.93 -7.73
N ASN A 451 25.06 -2.98 -6.79
CA ASN A 451 26.48 -3.20 -7.09
C ASN A 451 26.83 -4.65 -7.42
N LYS A 452 26.20 -5.63 -6.75
CA LYS A 452 26.57 -7.05 -6.87
C LYS A 452 25.58 -7.90 -7.66
N PHE A 453 24.33 -7.46 -7.76
CA PHE A 453 23.22 -8.23 -8.35
C PHE A 453 22.37 -7.37 -9.29
N CYS A 454 23.01 -6.67 -10.22
CA CYS A 454 22.37 -5.68 -11.11
C CYS A 454 21.10 -6.21 -11.82
N LEU A 455 21.11 -7.45 -12.33
CA LEU A 455 19.93 -8.04 -12.97
C LEU A 455 18.76 -8.21 -12.00
N ILE A 456 19.04 -8.63 -10.76
CA ILE A 456 18.03 -8.77 -9.72
C ILE A 456 17.54 -7.41 -9.23
N TYR A 457 18.44 -6.42 -9.16
CA TYR A 457 18.06 -5.04 -8.84
C TYR A 457 17.05 -4.48 -9.85
N ASN A 458 17.26 -4.70 -11.16
CA ASN A 458 16.31 -4.30 -12.19
C ASN A 458 14.96 -5.05 -12.05
N GLN A 459 14.98 -6.36 -11.80
CA GLN A 459 13.77 -7.12 -11.51
C GLN A 459 13.03 -6.61 -10.26
N LEU A 460 13.76 -6.13 -9.26
CA LEU A 460 13.18 -5.52 -8.06
C LEU A 460 12.47 -4.21 -8.38
N ILE A 461 13.05 -3.37 -9.23
CA ILE A 461 12.42 -2.13 -9.70
C ILE A 461 11.13 -2.45 -10.46
N ASP A 462 11.17 -3.39 -11.42
CA ASP A 462 9.99 -3.81 -12.19
C ASP A 462 8.89 -4.35 -11.26
N PHE A 463 9.27 -5.20 -10.30
CA PHE A 463 8.34 -5.75 -9.31
C PHE A 463 7.72 -4.66 -8.41
N ALA A 464 8.50 -3.68 -7.98
CA ALA A 464 8.00 -2.57 -7.17
C ALA A 464 6.99 -1.71 -7.97
N PHE A 465 7.21 -1.51 -9.27
CA PHE A 465 6.22 -0.90 -10.15
C PHE A 465 4.95 -1.74 -10.28
N GLU A 466 5.06 -3.06 -10.40
CA GLU A 466 3.88 -3.95 -10.42
C GLU A 466 3.08 -3.84 -9.13
N VAL A 467 3.74 -3.88 -7.97
CA VAL A 467 3.06 -3.75 -6.66
C VAL A 467 2.28 -2.43 -6.59
N SER A 468 2.86 -1.33 -7.06
CA SER A 468 2.14 -0.03 -7.07
C SER A 468 0.89 -0.04 -7.97
N ARG A 469 0.84 -0.88 -9.02
CA ARG A 469 -0.35 -1.04 -9.87
C ARG A 469 -1.52 -1.73 -9.17
N TYR A 470 -1.26 -2.55 -8.15
CA TYR A 470 -2.34 -3.19 -7.38
C TYR A 470 -3.13 -2.22 -6.49
N GLU A 471 -2.58 -1.04 -6.23
CA GLU A 471 -3.24 -0.01 -5.42
C GLU A 471 -4.31 0.76 -6.20
N ILE A 472 -4.46 0.51 -7.50
CA ILE A 472 -5.46 1.19 -8.35
C ILE A 472 -6.21 0.18 -9.23
N THR A 473 -7.37 0.59 -9.76
CA THR A 473 -8.00 -0.12 -10.88
C THR A 473 -7.16 0.10 -12.13
N PRO A 474 -6.66 -0.97 -12.80
CA PRO A 474 -5.88 -0.80 -14.01
C PRO A 474 -6.63 0.06 -15.04
N PRO A 475 -6.00 1.11 -15.60
CA PRO A 475 -6.65 2.04 -16.54
C PRO A 475 -7.24 1.31 -17.76
N GLU A 476 -6.57 0.27 -18.25
CA GLU A 476 -6.99 -0.57 -19.37
C GLU A 476 -8.30 -1.33 -19.06
N VAL A 477 -8.44 -1.86 -17.85
CA VAL A 477 -9.67 -2.55 -17.42
C VAL A 477 -10.82 -1.55 -17.31
N TRP A 478 -10.54 -0.46 -16.65
CA TRP A 478 -11.55 0.56 -16.42
C TRP A 478 -12.04 1.22 -17.71
N GLY A 479 -11.11 1.68 -18.56
CA GLY A 479 -11.44 2.26 -19.86
C GLY A 479 -12.25 1.29 -20.73
N THR A 480 -11.89 0.00 -20.76
CA THR A 480 -12.62 -1.04 -21.49
C THR A 480 -14.05 -1.22 -20.96
N MET A 481 -14.22 -1.26 -19.63
CA MET A 481 -15.55 -1.40 -19.02
C MET A 481 -16.43 -0.17 -19.28
N GLU A 482 -15.90 1.04 -19.14
CA GLU A 482 -16.63 2.28 -19.42
C GLU A 482 -17.04 2.35 -20.90
N TYR A 483 -16.16 1.97 -21.83
CA TYR A 483 -16.48 1.88 -23.24
C TYR A 483 -17.66 0.94 -23.52
N LEU A 484 -17.62 -0.29 -22.96
CA LEU A 484 -18.68 -1.26 -23.12
C LEU A 484 -20.01 -0.79 -22.49
N LYS A 485 -19.94 -0.14 -21.32
CA LYS A 485 -21.10 0.45 -20.65
C LYS A 485 -21.77 1.55 -21.51
N LEU A 486 -20.97 2.42 -22.14
CA LEU A 486 -21.50 3.43 -23.07
C LEU A 486 -22.19 2.81 -24.30
N ARG A 487 -21.85 1.57 -24.65
CA ARG A 487 -22.53 0.77 -25.68
C ARG A 487 -23.65 -0.12 -25.14
N ASN A 488 -24.07 0.05 -23.89
CA ASN A 488 -25.08 -0.76 -23.20
C ASN A 488 -24.70 -2.26 -23.09
N ILE A 489 -23.41 -2.61 -23.11
CA ILE A 489 -22.92 -3.96 -22.93
C ILE A 489 -22.47 -4.12 -21.48
N VAL A 490 -23.08 -5.08 -20.77
CA VAL A 490 -22.77 -5.36 -19.36
C VAL A 490 -21.76 -6.52 -19.28
N VAL A 491 -20.62 -6.25 -18.68
CA VAL A 491 -19.55 -7.25 -18.44
C VAL A 491 -19.10 -7.20 -16.98
N SER A 492 -18.54 -8.29 -16.49
CA SER A 492 -18.00 -8.29 -15.14
C SER A 492 -16.56 -7.79 -15.11
N TYR A 493 -16.20 -7.04 -14.05
CA TYR A 493 -14.83 -6.59 -13.82
C TYR A 493 -13.84 -7.77 -13.88
N THR A 494 -14.14 -8.87 -13.20
CA THR A 494 -13.26 -10.04 -13.13
C THR A 494 -13.00 -10.66 -14.51
N GLU A 495 -14.01 -10.64 -15.39
CA GLU A 495 -13.86 -11.16 -16.75
C GLU A 495 -12.90 -10.30 -17.56
N VAL A 496 -13.09 -8.98 -17.56
CA VAL A 496 -12.22 -8.03 -18.29
C VAL A 496 -10.79 -8.11 -17.77
N ASP A 497 -10.60 -7.99 -16.45
CA ASP A 497 -9.28 -8.03 -15.80
C ASP A 497 -8.54 -9.35 -16.07
N SER A 498 -9.22 -10.49 -15.89
CA SER A 498 -8.63 -11.80 -16.15
C SER A 498 -8.30 -12.04 -17.62
N TYR A 499 -9.06 -11.44 -18.53
CA TYR A 499 -8.78 -11.56 -19.95
C TYR A 499 -7.56 -10.71 -20.34
N LEU A 500 -7.52 -9.44 -19.92
CA LEU A 500 -6.43 -8.53 -20.27
C LEU A 500 -5.09 -8.96 -19.68
N LYS A 501 -5.05 -9.51 -18.47
CA LYS A 501 -3.85 -10.06 -17.84
C LYS A 501 -3.18 -11.22 -18.58
N LYS A 502 -3.89 -11.89 -19.49
CA LYS A 502 -3.34 -12.99 -20.30
C LYS A 502 -2.64 -12.52 -21.57
N HIS A 503 -2.64 -11.24 -21.86
CA HIS A 503 -2.09 -10.69 -23.10
C HIS A 503 -0.89 -9.79 -22.79
N ASP A 504 0.28 -10.14 -23.34
CA ASP A 504 1.51 -9.33 -23.21
C ASP A 504 1.36 -7.95 -23.86
N ASN A 505 0.59 -7.86 -24.95
CA ASN A 505 0.23 -6.61 -25.59
C ASN A 505 -1.18 -6.17 -25.16
N VAL A 506 -1.24 -5.18 -24.26
CA VAL A 506 -2.47 -4.67 -23.68
C VAL A 506 -3.44 -4.15 -24.75
N ILE A 507 -2.96 -3.44 -25.76
CA ILE A 507 -3.79 -2.86 -26.83
C ILE A 507 -4.45 -3.98 -27.65
N GLN A 508 -3.67 -4.98 -28.04
CA GLN A 508 -4.20 -6.14 -28.76
C GLN A 508 -5.17 -6.94 -27.88
N GLY A 509 -4.88 -7.03 -26.58
CA GLY A 509 -5.77 -7.65 -25.60
C GLY A 509 -7.14 -6.95 -25.54
N ILE A 510 -7.17 -5.62 -25.44
CA ILE A 510 -8.39 -4.82 -25.46
C ILE A 510 -9.17 -5.04 -26.76
N LEU A 511 -8.51 -4.92 -27.90
CA LEU A 511 -9.13 -5.13 -29.20
C LEU A 511 -9.77 -6.52 -29.32
N ASN A 512 -9.01 -7.56 -28.97
CA ASN A 512 -9.49 -8.94 -29.03
C ASN A 512 -10.68 -9.17 -28.06
N TYR A 513 -10.68 -8.50 -26.91
CA TYR A 513 -11.80 -8.59 -25.97
C TYR A 513 -13.05 -7.91 -26.51
N LEU A 514 -12.91 -6.71 -27.07
CA LEU A 514 -14.02 -5.92 -27.61
C LEU A 514 -14.63 -6.60 -28.85
N ASN A 515 -13.82 -7.23 -29.70
CA ASN A 515 -14.26 -7.98 -30.88
C ASN A 515 -15.16 -9.19 -30.56
N LYS A 516 -15.21 -9.64 -29.30
CA LYS A 516 -16.21 -10.63 -28.87
C LYS A 516 -17.65 -10.10 -28.92
N TYR A 517 -17.83 -8.79 -28.87
CA TYR A 517 -19.13 -8.13 -28.79
C TYR A 517 -19.46 -7.39 -30.09
N ASP A 518 -18.46 -6.98 -30.87
CA ASP A 518 -18.62 -6.29 -32.13
C ASP A 518 -17.39 -6.48 -33.04
N ASP A 519 -17.51 -7.34 -34.05
CA ASP A 519 -16.43 -7.65 -35.01
C ASP A 519 -16.01 -6.46 -35.88
N SER A 520 -16.78 -5.36 -35.88
CA SER A 520 -16.44 -4.14 -36.61
C SER A 520 -15.43 -3.24 -35.88
N ILE A 521 -15.09 -3.58 -34.62
CA ILE A 521 -14.13 -2.82 -33.84
C ILE A 521 -12.72 -3.03 -34.38
N SER A 522 -12.05 -1.94 -34.74
CA SER A 522 -10.75 -1.96 -35.40
C SER A 522 -9.80 -0.91 -34.85
N LEU A 523 -8.51 -1.13 -35.03
CA LEU A 523 -7.45 -0.16 -34.70
C LEU A 523 -7.28 0.83 -35.85
N TYR A 524 -7.34 2.12 -35.56
CA TYR A 524 -7.10 3.16 -36.55
C TYR A 524 -6.06 4.18 -36.05
N LYS A 525 -5.13 4.53 -36.96
CA LYS A 525 -4.34 5.77 -36.80
C LYS A 525 -5.22 6.95 -37.19
N ILE A 526 -5.37 7.94 -36.30
CA ILE A 526 -6.12 9.13 -36.63
C ILE A 526 -5.23 10.10 -37.40
N TYR A 527 -5.75 10.52 -38.58
CA TYR A 527 -5.28 11.68 -39.31
C TYR A 527 -6.32 12.79 -39.26
N LEU A 528 -5.90 14.05 -39.27
CA LEU A 528 -6.79 15.21 -39.41
C LEU A 528 -7.73 14.99 -40.63
N GLY A 529 -9.02 14.88 -40.38
CA GLY A 529 -10.01 14.66 -41.43
C GLY A 529 -10.84 13.39 -41.32
N ASN A 530 -10.52 12.47 -40.42
CA ASN A 530 -11.32 11.26 -40.22
C ASN A 530 -12.52 11.53 -39.30
N ASN A 531 -13.68 10.98 -39.64
CA ASN A 531 -14.85 10.97 -38.74
C ASN A 531 -14.60 9.94 -37.62
N ILE A 532 -14.52 10.41 -36.38
CA ILE A 532 -14.43 9.54 -35.21
C ILE A 532 -15.83 9.09 -34.81
N LYS A 533 -16.06 7.78 -34.72
CA LYS A 533 -17.28 7.20 -34.16
C LYS A 533 -17.18 7.14 -32.64
N PHE A 534 -18.27 7.27 -31.93
CA PHE A 534 -18.26 7.15 -30.46
C PHE A 534 -19.30 6.15 -29.97
N PRO A 535 -19.05 5.68 -28.73
CA PRO A 535 -17.84 5.87 -27.90
C PRO A 535 -16.59 5.25 -28.54
N SER A 536 -15.41 5.80 -28.26
CA SER A 536 -14.12 5.29 -28.74
C SER A 536 -13.09 5.28 -27.60
N ILE A 537 -12.13 4.35 -27.65
CA ILE A 537 -10.99 4.32 -26.73
C ILE A 537 -9.76 4.82 -27.48
N ALA A 538 -9.09 5.83 -26.92
CA ALA A 538 -7.79 6.28 -27.39
C ALA A 538 -6.71 5.93 -26.40
N VAL A 539 -5.58 5.46 -26.89
CA VAL A 539 -4.40 5.16 -26.07
C VAL A 539 -3.36 6.24 -26.31
N LEU A 540 -3.01 6.98 -25.28
CA LEU A 540 -1.96 7.97 -25.32
C LEU A 540 -0.67 7.38 -24.78
N ASN A 541 0.37 7.32 -25.60
CA ASN A 541 1.68 6.89 -25.19
C ASN A 541 2.56 8.13 -24.93
N LYS A 542 2.36 8.78 -23.80
CA LYS A 542 3.30 9.81 -23.36
C LYS A 542 3.27 10.00 -21.86
N ILE A 543 4.05 9.21 -21.15
CA ILE A 543 4.55 9.60 -19.84
C ILE A 543 5.97 9.06 -19.73
N LYS A 544 6.86 9.81 -19.11
CA LYS A 544 8.29 9.57 -18.93
C LYS A 544 8.69 8.18 -18.37
N ASN A 545 7.75 7.28 -18.10
CA ASN A 545 7.98 5.99 -17.45
C ASN A 545 7.19 4.83 -18.09
N ASN A 546 6.92 4.83 -19.39
CA ASN A 546 6.17 3.76 -20.10
C ASN A 546 4.75 3.45 -19.56
N LEU A 547 4.14 4.36 -18.82
CA LEU A 547 2.77 4.20 -18.35
C LEU A 547 1.79 4.61 -19.43
N LEU A 548 0.93 3.68 -19.84
CA LEU A 548 -0.12 3.94 -20.81
C LEU A 548 -1.22 4.82 -20.20
N LYS A 549 -1.67 5.80 -20.96
CA LYS A 549 -2.81 6.64 -20.63
C LYS A 549 -3.96 6.26 -21.54
N PHE A 550 -5.09 5.88 -20.97
CA PHE A 550 -6.30 5.54 -21.70
C PHE A 550 -7.27 6.71 -21.68
N ILE A 551 -7.94 6.92 -22.80
CA ILE A 551 -8.96 7.95 -22.93
C ILE A 551 -10.21 7.31 -23.53
N VAL A 552 -11.34 7.54 -22.91
CA VAL A 552 -12.65 7.21 -23.49
C VAL A 552 -13.24 8.48 -24.07
N ILE A 553 -13.36 8.52 -25.39
CA ILE A 553 -13.99 9.63 -26.12
C ILE A 553 -15.48 9.48 -26.02
N ILE A 554 -16.14 10.49 -25.44
CA ILE A 554 -17.58 10.49 -25.17
C ILE A 554 -18.35 11.15 -26.31
N ASN A 555 -17.84 12.27 -26.81
CA ASN A 555 -18.48 13.04 -27.85
C ASN A 555 -17.48 13.87 -28.65
N VAL A 556 -17.81 14.13 -29.93
CA VAL A 556 -17.12 15.10 -30.77
C VAL A 556 -18.16 15.98 -31.46
N GLU A 557 -18.12 17.27 -31.18
CA GLU A 557 -18.99 18.26 -31.81
C GLU A 557 -18.14 19.35 -32.46
N LYS A 558 -18.31 19.52 -33.79
CA LYS A 558 -17.50 20.47 -34.58
C LYS A 558 -16.01 20.18 -34.41
N ASP A 559 -15.27 21.15 -33.85
CA ASP A 559 -13.83 21.05 -33.56
C ASP A 559 -13.51 20.75 -32.11
N MET A 560 -14.48 20.34 -31.29
CA MET A 560 -14.33 20.04 -29.88
C MET A 560 -14.54 18.57 -29.61
N ILE A 561 -13.69 18.00 -28.74
CA ILE A 561 -13.76 16.62 -28.29
C ILE A 561 -13.99 16.58 -26.78
N THR A 562 -14.93 15.78 -26.35
CA THR A 562 -15.24 15.53 -24.93
C THR A 562 -14.82 14.11 -24.58
N TYR A 563 -14.01 13.97 -23.53
CA TYR A 563 -13.41 12.71 -23.16
C TYR A 563 -13.15 12.59 -21.66
N LYS A 564 -12.99 11.35 -21.19
CA LYS A 564 -12.44 11.03 -19.85
C LYS A 564 -11.05 10.42 -20.00
N GLU A 565 -10.13 10.83 -19.16
CA GLU A 565 -8.80 10.29 -19.10
C GLU A 565 -8.67 9.31 -17.93
N TYR A 566 -8.02 8.18 -18.19
CA TYR A 566 -7.71 7.13 -17.22
C TYR A 566 -6.21 6.97 -17.19
N THR A 567 -5.59 7.39 -16.11
CA THR A 567 -4.15 7.25 -15.89
C THR A 567 -3.88 6.44 -14.64
N PHE A 568 -2.64 6.01 -14.50
CA PHE A 568 -2.19 5.28 -13.33
C PHE A 568 -2.44 6.04 -11.99
N ASN A 569 -2.43 7.37 -12.04
CA ASN A 569 -2.53 8.22 -10.83
C ASN A 569 -3.80 9.08 -10.78
N SER A 570 -4.65 9.08 -11.78
CA SER A 570 -5.83 9.97 -11.79
C SER A 570 -6.88 9.53 -12.79
N ILE A 571 -8.15 9.76 -12.42
CA ILE A 571 -9.25 9.91 -13.37
C ILE A 571 -9.55 11.37 -13.41
N THR A 572 -9.67 11.89 -14.61
CA THR A 572 -10.10 13.27 -14.74
C THR A 572 -11.62 13.32 -14.91
N ASP A 573 -12.21 14.41 -14.42
CA ASP A 573 -13.54 14.82 -14.85
C ASP A 573 -13.63 14.89 -16.37
N ILE A 574 -14.83 14.92 -16.90
CA ILE A 574 -15.07 15.08 -18.33
C ILE A 574 -14.33 16.33 -18.82
N LYS A 575 -13.35 16.15 -19.69
CA LYS A 575 -12.59 17.22 -20.31
C LYS A 575 -13.12 17.52 -21.69
N THR A 576 -13.08 18.78 -22.07
CA THR A 576 -13.37 19.22 -23.43
C THR A 576 -12.20 20.04 -23.95
N THR A 577 -11.69 19.71 -25.13
CA THR A 577 -10.60 20.42 -25.78
C THR A 577 -10.79 20.47 -27.28
N SER A 578 -10.00 21.28 -28.00
CA SER A 578 -10.08 21.30 -29.45
C SER A 578 -9.60 19.98 -30.04
N LEU A 579 -10.28 19.49 -31.06
CA LEU A 579 -9.92 18.26 -31.76
C LEU A 579 -8.47 18.30 -32.29
N ARG A 580 -8.01 19.45 -32.77
CA ARG A 580 -6.64 19.66 -33.23
C ARG A 580 -5.62 19.52 -32.13
N TYR A 581 -5.86 20.09 -30.94
CA TYR A 581 -4.97 19.95 -29.78
C TYR A 581 -4.94 18.49 -29.31
N PHE A 582 -6.08 17.84 -29.27
CA PHE A 582 -6.20 16.44 -28.87
C PHE A 582 -5.40 15.53 -29.82
N ILE A 583 -5.59 15.64 -31.15
CA ILE A 583 -4.89 14.82 -32.14
C ILE A 583 -3.39 15.05 -32.10
N ASN A 584 -2.92 16.28 -31.93
CA ASN A 584 -1.49 16.58 -31.85
C ASN A 584 -0.80 16.00 -30.60
N ASN A 585 -1.56 15.65 -29.57
CA ASN A 585 -1.07 15.04 -28.33
C ASN A 585 -1.35 13.54 -28.23
N LEU A 586 -2.06 12.97 -29.21
CA LEU A 586 -2.23 11.52 -29.36
C LEU A 586 -0.94 10.90 -29.91
N SER A 587 -0.50 9.84 -29.27
CA SER A 587 0.71 9.20 -29.75
C SER A 587 0.46 8.15 -30.80
N ASP A 588 -0.68 7.45 -30.88
CA ASP A 588 -0.74 6.48 -32.02
C ASP A 588 -2.05 5.73 -32.31
N ILE A 589 -2.97 5.46 -31.38
CA ILE A 589 -3.99 4.45 -31.66
C ILE A 589 -5.36 4.80 -31.07
N ILE A 590 -6.40 4.75 -31.88
CA ILE A 590 -7.80 4.72 -31.41
C ILE A 590 -8.42 3.38 -31.75
N ILE A 591 -9.14 2.81 -30.81
CA ILE A 591 -10.00 1.64 -30.94
C ILE A 591 -11.44 2.15 -31.03
N TYR A 592 -12.16 1.87 -32.11
CA TYR A 592 -13.58 2.15 -32.22
C TYR A 592 -14.32 1.12 -33.07
#